data_971eab3f38d7c3ebf5b7b67551f20aa3
#
_entry.id   971eab3f38d7c3ebf5b7b67551f20aa3
#
_cell.length_a   1.000
_cell.length_b   1.000
_cell.length_c   1.000
_cell.angle_alpha   90.00
_cell.angle_beta   90.00
_cell.angle_gamma   90.00
#
_symmetry.space_group_name_H-M   'P 1'
#
loop_
_entity.id
_entity.type
_entity.pdbx_description
1 polymer ?
#
loop_
_entity_poly.entity_id
_entity_poly.type
_entity_poly.pdbx_seq_one_letter_code
_entity_poly.pdbx_strand_id
1 'polypeptide(L)'
;SLLDVTELDAASNGSVSDARSLREEAVYPPSVLTKRVYIIDEVHMLSKDAFNALLKIMEEPPEHLLFILATTELQKVPATILSRCQRFSFKRILPRDMEQQLLKVASAESIDLTADGAELLARMANGALRDALSLLDQCRAAAGVIDAPAVLDTLGLAGSTQTLQLQRLLLGRQSGDALALLDQLYRSGKDVTALLGELSDLCRDMTVMKAA
;
A
#
# COMPACT_ATOMS: atom_id res chain seq x y z
N SER A 1 -7.42 1.22 23.48
CA SER A 1 -8.06 0.05 22.83
C SER A 1 -9.37 -0.24 23.55
N LEU A 2 -10.45 -0.39 22.80
CA LEU A 2 -11.73 -0.80 23.35
C LEU A 2 -11.60 -2.30 23.67
N LEU A 3 -11.92 -2.71 24.89
CA LEU A 3 -11.84 -4.10 25.36
C LEU A 3 -12.62 -5.10 24.47
N ASP A 4 -13.61 -4.61 23.73
CA ASP A 4 -14.49 -5.41 22.88
C ASP A 4 -14.11 -5.37 21.40
N VAL A 5 -12.99 -4.71 21.03
CA VAL A 5 -12.45 -4.69 19.66
C VAL A 5 -11.04 -5.27 19.68
N THR A 6 -10.87 -6.41 19.06
CA THR A 6 -9.59 -7.12 18.98
C THR A 6 -9.12 -7.14 17.52
N GLU A 7 -7.93 -6.64 17.27
CA GLU A 7 -7.28 -6.68 15.97
C GLU A 7 -6.14 -7.70 16.01
N LEU A 8 -6.11 -8.59 15.02
CA LEU A 8 -5.15 -9.68 14.88
C LEU A 8 -4.58 -9.65 13.47
N ASP A 9 -3.27 -9.69 13.36
CA ASP A 9 -2.57 -9.96 12.11
C ASP A 9 -2.37 -11.46 11.96
N ALA A 10 -2.97 -12.07 10.94
CA ALA A 10 -2.88 -13.51 10.70
C ALA A 10 -1.47 -13.97 10.28
N ALA A 11 -0.61 -13.07 9.80
CA ALA A 11 0.78 -13.40 9.52
C ALA A 11 1.57 -13.70 10.80
N SER A 12 1.23 -13.00 11.90
CA SER A 12 1.88 -13.18 13.21
C SER A 12 1.11 -14.15 14.13
N ASN A 13 -0.22 -14.27 13.97
CA ASN A 13 -1.13 -15.03 14.84
C ASN A 13 -2.00 -16.03 14.03
N GLY A 14 -1.39 -16.72 13.07
CA GLY A 14 -2.09 -17.63 12.13
C GLY A 14 -2.25 -19.07 12.61
N SER A 15 -1.92 -19.36 13.88
CA SER A 15 -1.93 -20.73 14.39
C SER A 15 -3.34 -21.25 14.75
N VAL A 16 -3.48 -22.57 14.84
CA VAL A 16 -4.72 -23.21 15.28
C VAL A 16 -5.07 -22.86 16.72
N SER A 17 -4.05 -22.69 17.58
CA SER A 17 -4.23 -22.28 18.97
C SER A 17 -4.85 -20.90 19.08
N ASP A 18 -4.37 -19.94 18.26
CA ASP A 18 -4.89 -18.56 18.26
C ASP A 18 -6.37 -18.55 17.84
N ALA A 19 -6.70 -19.27 16.75
CA ALA A 19 -8.08 -19.39 16.27
C ALA A 19 -9.01 -20.10 17.29
N ARG A 20 -8.49 -21.05 18.08
CA ARG A 20 -9.25 -21.69 19.15
C ARG A 20 -9.49 -20.77 20.33
N SER A 21 -8.46 -20.06 20.78
CA SER A 21 -8.57 -19.07 21.85
C SER A 21 -9.56 -17.97 21.49
N LEU A 22 -9.47 -17.44 20.24
CA LEU A 22 -10.42 -16.47 19.73
C LEU A 22 -11.86 -17.00 19.75
N ARG A 23 -12.07 -18.24 19.33
CA ARG A 23 -13.41 -18.87 19.35
C ARG A 23 -13.94 -19.01 20.78
N GLU A 24 -13.11 -19.42 21.74
CA GLU A 24 -13.49 -19.58 23.14
C GLU A 24 -13.84 -18.23 23.77
N GLU A 25 -13.08 -17.19 23.48
CA GLU A 25 -13.35 -15.84 23.94
C GLU A 25 -14.59 -15.22 23.28
N ALA A 26 -14.85 -15.52 22.01
CA ALA A 26 -15.94 -14.94 21.24
C ALA A 26 -17.35 -15.35 21.74
N VAL A 27 -17.45 -16.41 22.53
CA VAL A 27 -18.70 -16.86 23.16
C VAL A 27 -19.15 -15.89 24.26
N TYR A 28 -18.21 -15.21 24.91
CA TYR A 28 -18.54 -14.27 26.00
C TYR A 28 -19.09 -12.97 25.45
N PRO A 29 -20.13 -12.40 26.09
CA PRO A 29 -20.67 -11.11 25.66
C PRO A 29 -19.65 -9.98 25.79
N PRO A 30 -19.81 -8.89 25.05
CA PRO A 30 -18.96 -7.71 25.15
C PRO A 30 -19.10 -7.06 26.53
N SER A 31 -18.04 -6.39 26.98
CA SER A 31 -17.98 -5.77 28.31
C SER A 31 -18.52 -4.34 28.32
N VAL A 32 -18.34 -3.58 27.23
CA VAL A 32 -18.66 -2.15 27.13
C VAL A 32 -19.54 -1.85 25.92
N LEU A 33 -19.26 -2.48 24.79
CA LEU A 33 -19.96 -2.24 23.51
C LEU A 33 -21.19 -3.16 23.36
N THR A 34 -22.03 -2.89 22.37
CA THR A 34 -23.14 -3.77 21.99
C THR A 34 -22.68 -4.99 21.17
N LYS A 35 -21.50 -4.90 20.57
CA LYS A 35 -20.88 -5.96 19.73
C LYS A 35 -19.46 -6.18 20.17
N ARG A 36 -19.03 -7.44 20.09
CA ARG A 36 -17.62 -7.85 20.15
C ARG A 36 -17.11 -7.97 18.72
N VAL A 37 -16.05 -7.24 18.41
CA VAL A 37 -15.52 -7.14 17.03
C VAL A 37 -14.13 -7.77 16.96
N TYR A 38 -13.95 -8.71 16.06
CA TYR A 38 -12.64 -9.25 15.70
C TYR A 38 -12.29 -8.80 14.29
N ILE A 39 -11.17 -8.09 14.17
CA ILE A 39 -10.57 -7.67 12.90
C ILE A 39 -9.40 -8.60 12.66
N ILE A 40 -9.44 -9.39 11.58
CA ILE A 40 -8.34 -10.28 11.20
C ILE A 40 -7.76 -9.77 9.89
N ASP A 41 -6.58 -9.17 9.99
CA ASP A 41 -5.84 -8.70 8.82
C ASP A 41 -5.06 -9.84 8.19
N GLU A 42 -4.88 -9.77 6.87
CA GLU A 42 -4.23 -10.78 6.01
C GLU A 42 -4.74 -12.21 6.31
N VAL A 43 -6.06 -12.34 6.43
CA VAL A 43 -6.72 -13.59 6.85
C VAL A 43 -6.32 -14.81 5.99
N HIS A 44 -5.84 -14.61 4.75
CA HIS A 44 -5.34 -15.67 3.89
C HIS A 44 -4.08 -16.38 4.44
N MET A 45 -3.39 -15.77 5.43
CA MET A 45 -2.23 -16.37 6.09
C MET A 45 -2.60 -17.38 7.17
N LEU A 46 -3.89 -17.50 7.54
CA LEU A 46 -4.35 -18.51 8.48
C LEU A 46 -4.10 -19.93 7.93
N SER A 47 -3.71 -20.84 8.81
CA SER A 47 -3.62 -22.27 8.48
C SER A 47 -5.00 -22.85 8.16
N LYS A 48 -5.05 -23.96 7.42
CA LYS A 48 -6.31 -24.67 7.11
C LYS A 48 -7.08 -25.05 8.37
N ASP A 49 -6.38 -25.47 9.41
CA ASP A 49 -6.98 -25.85 10.67
C ASP A 49 -7.49 -24.66 11.48
N ALA A 50 -6.83 -23.49 11.36
CA ALA A 50 -7.32 -22.24 11.92
C ALA A 50 -8.62 -21.79 11.23
N PHE A 51 -8.69 -21.85 9.89
CA PHE A 51 -9.94 -21.62 9.16
C PHE A 51 -11.06 -22.56 9.61
N ASN A 52 -10.78 -23.84 9.76
CA ASN A 52 -11.76 -24.82 10.24
C ASN A 52 -12.25 -24.54 11.68
N ALA A 53 -11.37 -24.00 12.54
CA ALA A 53 -11.75 -23.57 13.88
C ALA A 53 -12.69 -22.36 13.86
N LEU A 54 -12.44 -21.39 12.97
CA LEU A 54 -13.29 -20.20 12.78
C LEU A 54 -14.62 -20.54 12.11
N LEU A 55 -14.65 -21.47 11.17
CA LEU A 55 -15.88 -21.88 10.49
C LEU A 55 -16.99 -22.25 11.47
N LYS A 56 -16.67 -22.96 12.56
CA LYS A 56 -17.65 -23.40 13.55
C LYS A 56 -18.41 -22.25 14.19
N ILE A 57 -17.74 -21.13 14.48
CA ILE A 57 -18.40 -19.96 15.07
C ILE A 57 -19.04 -19.06 14.00
N MET A 58 -18.55 -19.10 12.76
CA MET A 58 -19.14 -18.36 11.66
C MET A 58 -20.40 -19.02 11.08
N GLU A 59 -20.64 -20.30 11.37
CA GLU A 59 -21.86 -21.00 10.98
C GLU A 59 -23.05 -20.61 11.86
N GLU A 60 -22.83 -20.50 13.17
CA GLU A 60 -23.82 -20.10 14.15
C GLU A 60 -23.26 -19.01 15.07
N PRO A 61 -23.05 -17.78 14.54
CA PRO A 61 -22.43 -16.71 15.31
C PRO A 61 -23.37 -16.20 16.40
N PRO A 62 -22.87 -15.96 17.62
CA PRO A 62 -23.61 -15.23 18.63
C PRO A 62 -24.06 -13.86 18.10
N GLU A 63 -25.25 -13.39 18.49
CA GLU A 63 -25.79 -12.11 18.01
C GLU A 63 -24.87 -10.91 18.26
N HIS A 64 -24.08 -10.97 19.32
CA HIS A 64 -23.14 -9.91 19.71
C HIS A 64 -21.81 -9.95 18.95
N LEU A 65 -21.55 -10.97 18.12
CA LEU A 65 -20.26 -11.15 17.45
C LEU A 65 -20.25 -10.54 16.06
N LEU A 66 -19.13 -9.88 15.71
CA LEU A 66 -18.85 -9.37 14.38
C LEU A 66 -17.42 -9.69 13.98
N PHE A 67 -17.25 -10.32 12.81
CA PHE A 67 -15.95 -10.50 12.18
C PHE A 67 -15.74 -9.52 11.04
N ILE A 68 -14.55 -8.91 10.98
CA ILE A 68 -14.04 -8.14 9.84
C ILE A 68 -12.78 -8.86 9.37
N LEU A 69 -12.85 -9.45 8.18
CA LEU A 69 -11.74 -10.18 7.58
C LEU A 69 -11.16 -9.35 6.44
N ALA A 70 -9.89 -9.00 6.53
CA ALA A 70 -9.18 -8.28 5.49
C ALA A 70 -8.17 -9.21 4.79
N THR A 71 -8.02 -9.05 3.48
CA THR A 71 -7.06 -9.84 2.69
C THR A 71 -6.66 -9.12 1.40
N THR A 72 -5.41 -9.26 1.03
CA THR A 72 -4.88 -8.87 -0.28
C THR A 72 -5.04 -9.99 -1.31
N GLU A 73 -5.28 -11.25 -0.88
CA GLU A 73 -5.34 -12.44 -1.73
C GLU A 73 -6.64 -13.23 -1.52
N LEU A 74 -7.74 -12.71 -2.07
CA LEU A 74 -9.07 -13.30 -1.92
C LEU A 74 -9.14 -14.77 -2.38
N GLN A 75 -8.39 -15.13 -3.42
CA GLN A 75 -8.33 -16.49 -4.00
C GLN A 75 -7.75 -17.53 -3.04
N LYS A 76 -7.00 -17.14 -2.03
CA LYS A 76 -6.46 -18.03 -1.00
C LYS A 76 -7.44 -18.29 0.16
N VAL A 77 -8.49 -17.48 0.28
CA VAL A 77 -9.50 -17.65 1.33
C VAL A 77 -10.48 -18.76 0.93
N PRO A 78 -10.76 -19.75 1.81
CA PRO A 78 -11.67 -20.86 1.49
C PRO A 78 -13.07 -20.36 1.10
N ALA A 79 -13.67 -21.00 0.09
CA ALA A 79 -15.01 -20.68 -0.38
C ALA A 79 -16.08 -20.82 0.72
N THR A 80 -15.86 -21.71 1.68
CA THR A 80 -16.73 -21.90 2.85
C THR A 80 -16.79 -20.68 3.77
N ILE A 81 -15.68 -19.94 3.90
CA ILE A 81 -15.64 -18.65 4.61
C ILE A 81 -16.32 -17.59 3.75
N LEU A 82 -15.90 -17.48 2.48
CA LEU A 82 -16.40 -16.44 1.57
C LEU A 82 -17.93 -16.49 1.37
N SER A 83 -18.55 -17.68 1.45
CA SER A 83 -20.00 -17.82 1.31
C SER A 83 -20.81 -17.27 2.51
N ARG A 84 -20.14 -17.02 3.63
CA ARG A 84 -20.74 -16.50 4.88
C ARG A 84 -20.40 -15.02 5.13
N CYS A 85 -19.62 -14.40 4.24
CA CYS A 85 -19.18 -13.02 4.40
C CYS A 85 -19.83 -12.12 3.37
N GLN A 86 -20.24 -10.93 3.80
CA GLN A 86 -20.50 -9.83 2.90
C GLN A 86 -19.15 -9.30 2.39
N ARG A 87 -19.03 -9.11 1.07
CA ARG A 87 -17.75 -8.73 0.44
C ARG A 87 -17.73 -7.26 0.06
N PHE A 88 -16.64 -6.61 0.41
CA PHE A 88 -16.34 -5.23 0.03
C PHE A 88 -14.98 -5.20 -0.67
N SER A 89 -14.94 -4.64 -1.87
CA SER A 89 -13.70 -4.51 -2.64
C SER A 89 -13.23 -3.06 -2.58
N PHE A 90 -12.03 -2.86 -2.07
CA PHE A 90 -11.34 -1.57 -2.07
C PHE A 90 -10.53 -1.42 -3.35
N LYS A 91 -10.71 -0.30 -4.03
CA LYS A 91 -9.96 0.03 -5.24
C LYS A 91 -8.77 0.93 -4.91
N ARG A 92 -7.80 0.96 -5.82
CA ARG A 92 -6.72 1.95 -5.75
C ARG A 92 -7.29 3.35 -5.79
N ILE A 93 -6.73 4.25 -4.99
CA ILE A 93 -7.11 5.66 -4.97
C ILE A 93 -6.58 6.33 -6.24
N LEU A 94 -7.41 7.13 -6.90
CA LEU A 94 -6.99 7.86 -8.08
C LEU A 94 -5.92 8.90 -7.72
N PRO A 95 -4.94 9.16 -8.60
CA PRO A 95 -3.87 10.13 -8.33
C PRO A 95 -4.39 11.51 -7.89
N ARG A 96 -5.45 12.01 -8.52
CA ARG A 96 -6.07 13.29 -8.17
C ARG A 96 -6.65 13.33 -6.76
N ASP A 97 -7.32 12.24 -6.35
CA ASP A 97 -7.91 12.15 -5.01
C ASP A 97 -6.80 11.99 -3.95
N MET A 98 -5.74 11.28 -4.30
CA MET A 98 -4.55 11.12 -3.47
C MET A 98 -3.84 12.45 -3.25
N GLU A 99 -3.61 13.23 -4.32
CA GLU A 99 -3.03 14.58 -4.27
C GLU A 99 -3.81 15.48 -3.30
N GLN A 100 -5.14 15.54 -3.47
CA GLN A 100 -6.00 16.33 -2.58
C GLN A 100 -5.90 15.88 -1.12
N GLN A 101 -5.80 14.58 -0.87
CA GLN A 101 -5.65 14.06 0.48
C GLN A 101 -4.30 14.40 1.08
N LEU A 102 -3.21 14.30 0.30
CA LEU A 102 -1.87 14.70 0.74
C LEU A 102 -1.81 16.20 1.10
N LEU A 103 -2.38 17.07 0.27
CA LEU A 103 -2.45 18.50 0.56
C LEU A 103 -3.25 18.81 1.82
N LYS A 104 -4.37 18.10 2.07
CA LYS A 104 -5.14 18.23 3.33
C LYS A 104 -4.33 17.82 4.55
N VAL A 105 -3.64 16.68 4.47
CA VAL A 105 -2.79 16.20 5.58
C VAL A 105 -1.64 17.17 5.80
N ALA A 106 -0.97 17.60 4.75
CA ALA A 106 0.13 18.56 4.84
C ALA A 106 -0.31 19.87 5.50
N SER A 107 -1.48 20.41 5.12
CA SER A 107 -2.04 21.60 5.76
C SER A 107 -2.35 21.39 7.25
N ALA A 108 -2.90 20.23 7.63
CA ALA A 108 -3.22 19.92 9.02
C ALA A 108 -1.96 19.74 9.90
N GLU A 109 -0.89 19.19 9.32
CA GLU A 109 0.38 18.91 10.00
C GLU A 109 1.40 20.07 9.86
N SER A 110 1.00 21.20 9.24
CA SER A 110 1.88 22.34 8.96
C SER A 110 3.12 21.97 8.15
N ILE A 111 2.94 21.10 7.15
CA ILE A 111 3.96 20.68 6.18
C ILE A 111 3.83 21.57 4.94
N ASP A 112 4.92 22.19 4.51
CA ASP A 112 4.95 23.04 3.32
C ASP A 112 5.10 22.17 2.06
N LEU A 113 3.97 21.66 1.56
CA LEU A 113 3.86 20.78 0.38
C LEU A 113 3.26 21.55 -0.79
N THR A 114 3.96 21.60 -1.90
CA THR A 114 3.47 22.22 -3.13
C THR A 114 2.58 21.26 -3.93
N ALA A 115 1.79 21.81 -4.88
CA ALA A 115 0.89 20.97 -5.69
C ALA A 115 1.66 19.99 -6.58
N ASP A 116 2.78 20.40 -7.17
CA ASP A 116 3.63 19.52 -8.00
C ASP A 116 4.34 18.44 -7.18
N GLY A 117 4.77 18.76 -5.95
CA GLY A 117 5.27 17.76 -5.00
C GLY A 117 4.20 16.74 -4.63
N ALA A 118 2.97 17.19 -4.33
CA ALA A 118 1.84 16.31 -4.01
C ALA A 118 1.44 15.42 -5.19
N GLU A 119 1.41 15.96 -6.42
CA GLU A 119 1.14 15.20 -7.64
C GLU A 119 2.18 14.07 -7.83
N LEU A 120 3.47 14.40 -7.65
CA LEU A 120 4.54 13.42 -7.80
C LEU A 120 4.44 12.30 -6.76
N LEU A 121 4.24 12.64 -5.47
CA LEU A 121 4.03 11.67 -4.40
C LEU A 121 2.81 10.78 -4.66
N ALA A 122 1.70 11.37 -5.13
CA ALA A 122 0.48 10.64 -5.45
C ALA A 122 0.68 9.61 -6.58
N ARG A 123 1.46 9.96 -7.61
CA ARG A 123 1.81 9.03 -8.70
C ARG A 123 2.68 7.89 -8.21
N MET A 124 3.69 8.19 -7.38
CA MET A 124 4.60 7.19 -6.82
C MET A 124 3.91 6.18 -5.91
N ALA A 125 2.95 6.63 -5.13
CA ALA A 125 2.19 5.80 -4.21
C ALA A 125 1.28 4.76 -4.91
N ASN A 126 1.10 4.86 -6.23
CA ASN A 126 0.37 3.88 -7.05
C ASN A 126 -1.01 3.49 -6.47
N GLY A 127 -1.70 4.46 -5.87
CA GLY A 127 -3.03 4.30 -5.30
C GLY A 127 -3.10 3.77 -3.86
N ALA A 128 -1.97 3.62 -3.18
CA ALA A 128 -1.89 3.22 -1.78
C ALA A 128 -1.65 4.43 -0.86
N LEU A 129 -2.63 4.80 -0.03
CA LEU A 129 -2.53 5.97 0.84
C LEU A 129 -1.42 5.84 1.89
N ARG A 130 -1.22 4.63 2.43
CA ARG A 130 -0.14 4.37 3.40
C ARG A 130 1.22 4.70 2.80
N ASP A 131 1.46 4.26 1.56
CA ASP A 131 2.73 4.52 0.86
C ASP A 131 2.88 6.01 0.58
N ALA A 132 1.81 6.70 0.16
CA ALA A 132 1.81 8.15 -0.07
C ALA A 132 2.20 8.93 1.20
N LEU A 133 1.61 8.57 2.34
CA LEU A 133 1.93 9.21 3.62
C LEU A 133 3.35 8.90 4.09
N SER A 134 3.83 7.68 3.86
CA SER A 134 5.21 7.30 4.18
C SER A 134 6.22 8.06 3.35
N LEU A 135 5.96 8.25 2.05
CA LEU A 135 6.79 9.07 1.16
C LEU A 135 6.78 10.55 1.59
N LEU A 136 5.61 11.10 1.96
CA LEU A 136 5.50 12.46 2.47
C LEU A 136 6.33 12.65 3.75
N ASP A 137 6.27 11.70 4.67
CA ASP A 137 7.01 11.76 5.94
C ASP A 137 8.53 11.69 5.71
N GLN A 138 8.98 10.88 4.75
CA GLN A 138 10.39 10.86 4.33
C GLN A 138 10.85 12.21 3.78
N CYS A 139 10.02 12.86 2.94
CA CYS A 139 10.34 14.18 2.39
C CYS A 139 10.32 15.26 3.49
N ARG A 140 9.43 15.17 4.48
CA ARG A 140 9.39 16.09 5.63
C ARG A 140 10.69 16.09 6.42
N ALA A 141 11.35 14.94 6.57
CA ALA A 141 12.60 14.81 7.32
C ALA A 141 13.77 15.56 6.69
N ALA A 142 13.72 15.85 5.40
CA ALA A 142 14.76 16.58 4.67
C ALA A 142 14.72 18.10 4.85
N ALA A 143 13.69 18.64 5.51
CA ALA A 143 13.40 20.05 5.84
C ALA A 143 13.24 21.02 4.65
N GLY A 144 12.25 21.91 4.74
CA GLY A 144 11.95 22.96 3.78
C GLY A 144 10.66 22.73 3.00
N VAL A 145 10.54 23.41 1.87
CA VAL A 145 9.40 23.25 0.95
C VAL A 145 9.53 21.92 0.22
N ILE A 146 8.47 21.14 0.22
CA ILE A 146 8.40 19.84 -0.48
C ILE A 146 7.79 20.10 -1.86
N ASP A 147 8.63 20.44 -2.83
CA ASP A 147 8.30 20.55 -4.25
C ASP A 147 8.76 19.29 -5.01
N ALA A 148 8.43 19.20 -6.30
CA ALA A 148 8.80 18.04 -7.10
C ALA A 148 10.34 17.81 -7.16
N PRO A 149 11.21 18.81 -7.30
CA PRO A 149 12.66 18.62 -7.17
C PRO A 149 13.10 18.06 -5.82
N ALA A 150 12.56 18.58 -4.71
CA ALA A 150 12.87 18.11 -3.36
C ALA A 150 12.46 16.64 -3.15
N VAL A 151 11.29 16.25 -3.66
CA VAL A 151 10.83 14.84 -3.65
C VAL A 151 11.80 13.94 -4.41
N LEU A 152 12.18 14.32 -5.65
CA LEU A 152 13.11 13.56 -6.47
C LEU A 152 14.48 13.38 -5.80
N ASP A 153 14.95 14.43 -5.15
CA ASP A 153 16.25 14.41 -4.49
C ASP A 153 16.23 13.57 -3.21
N THR A 154 15.23 13.77 -2.38
CA THR A 154 15.06 13.02 -1.12
C THR A 154 14.89 11.52 -1.36
N LEU A 155 14.15 11.14 -2.40
CA LEU A 155 13.88 9.73 -2.72
C LEU A 155 14.92 9.11 -3.66
N GLY A 156 15.97 9.86 -4.03
CA GLY A 156 17.04 9.37 -4.89
C GLY A 156 16.60 9.06 -6.31
N LEU A 157 15.53 9.68 -6.80
CA LEU A 157 14.98 9.41 -8.14
C LEU A 157 15.72 10.22 -9.22
N ALA A 158 15.83 9.66 -10.41
CA ALA A 158 16.48 10.34 -11.54
C ALA A 158 15.66 11.52 -12.06
N GLY A 159 14.33 11.41 -12.01
CA GLY A 159 13.41 12.38 -12.59
C GLY A 159 13.18 12.17 -14.10
N SER A 160 12.04 12.64 -14.56
CA SER A 160 11.55 12.37 -15.92
C SER A 160 12.53 12.84 -17.03
N THR A 161 13.26 13.93 -16.83
CA THR A 161 14.21 14.46 -17.83
C THR A 161 15.39 13.51 -18.05
N GLN A 162 15.97 12.99 -16.98
CA GLN A 162 17.12 12.08 -17.03
C GLN A 162 16.70 10.71 -17.56
N THR A 163 15.54 10.22 -17.14
CA THR A 163 14.96 8.97 -17.64
C THR A 163 14.64 9.04 -19.14
N LEU A 164 14.07 10.18 -19.62
CA LEU A 164 13.84 10.43 -21.03
C LEU A 164 15.15 10.50 -21.83
N GLN A 165 16.18 11.15 -21.28
CA GLN A 165 17.49 11.23 -21.91
C GLN A 165 18.11 9.84 -22.07
N LEU A 166 18.08 9.02 -21.00
CA LEU A 166 18.58 7.64 -21.03
C LEU A 166 17.83 6.82 -22.08
N GLN A 167 16.50 6.93 -22.13
CA GLN A 167 15.69 6.25 -23.12
C GLN A 167 16.05 6.64 -24.55
N ARG A 168 16.24 7.95 -24.83
CA ARG A 168 16.66 8.43 -26.16
C ARG A 168 17.99 7.83 -26.59
N LEU A 169 18.97 7.78 -25.68
CA LEU A 169 20.27 7.17 -25.93
C LEU A 169 20.15 5.66 -26.24
N LEU A 170 19.29 4.93 -25.50
CA LEU A 170 19.05 3.51 -25.72
C LEU A 170 18.37 3.26 -27.08
N LEU A 171 17.33 4.03 -27.41
CA LEU A 171 16.65 3.93 -28.71
C LEU A 171 17.58 4.31 -29.86
N GLY A 172 18.47 5.29 -29.66
CA GLY A 172 19.51 5.69 -30.61
C GLY A 172 20.68 4.73 -30.71
N ARG A 173 20.70 3.63 -29.94
CA ARG A 173 21.81 2.65 -29.85
C ARG A 173 23.14 3.28 -29.46
N GLN A 174 23.10 4.39 -28.73
CA GLN A 174 24.28 5.10 -28.23
C GLN A 174 24.72 4.51 -26.87
N SER A 175 25.17 3.25 -26.89
CA SER A 175 25.45 2.48 -25.67
C SER A 175 26.53 3.11 -24.79
N GLY A 176 27.55 3.75 -25.39
CA GLY A 176 28.61 4.42 -24.64
C GLY A 176 28.10 5.61 -23.81
N ASP A 177 27.29 6.47 -24.45
CA ASP A 177 26.71 7.64 -23.80
C ASP A 177 25.66 7.23 -22.75
N ALA A 178 24.88 6.17 -23.02
CA ALA A 178 23.92 5.62 -22.08
C ALA A 178 24.61 5.10 -20.80
N LEU A 179 25.74 4.38 -20.94
CA LEU A 179 26.53 3.91 -19.81
C LEU A 179 27.17 5.06 -19.03
N ALA A 180 27.68 6.09 -19.72
CA ALA A 180 28.24 7.27 -19.08
C ALA A 180 27.18 8.02 -18.26
N LEU A 181 25.97 8.20 -18.80
CA LEU A 181 24.86 8.81 -18.08
C LEU A 181 24.46 7.96 -16.85
N LEU A 182 24.40 6.64 -17.00
CA LEU A 182 24.08 5.73 -15.89
C LEU A 182 25.13 5.81 -14.76
N ASP A 183 26.43 5.84 -15.10
CA ASP A 183 27.51 5.99 -14.13
C ASP A 183 27.43 7.34 -13.40
N GLN A 184 27.09 8.42 -14.13
CA GLN A 184 26.88 9.73 -13.54
C GLN A 184 25.71 9.72 -12.54
N LEU A 185 24.58 9.12 -12.90
CA LEU A 185 23.40 9.00 -12.03
C LEU A 185 23.72 8.18 -10.77
N TYR A 186 24.41 7.05 -10.93
CA TYR A 186 24.85 6.20 -9.84
C TYR A 186 25.76 6.96 -8.86
N ARG A 187 26.77 7.68 -9.37
CA ARG A 187 27.68 8.48 -8.54
C ARG A 187 27.00 9.66 -7.85
N SER A 188 25.92 10.18 -8.41
CA SER A 188 25.11 11.21 -7.76
C SER A 188 24.11 10.68 -6.71
N GLY A 189 24.18 9.36 -6.40
CA GLY A 189 23.37 8.73 -5.37
C GLY A 189 21.96 8.35 -5.82
N LYS A 190 21.68 8.33 -7.15
CA LYS A 190 20.39 7.91 -7.66
C LYS A 190 20.24 6.39 -7.64
N ASP A 191 19.01 5.92 -7.31
CA ASP A 191 18.70 4.49 -7.27
C ASP A 191 18.53 3.93 -8.69
N VAL A 192 19.44 3.04 -9.08
CA VAL A 192 19.40 2.36 -10.39
C VAL A 192 18.18 1.46 -10.53
N THR A 193 17.70 0.86 -9.44
CA THR A 193 16.50 0.01 -9.47
C THR A 193 15.25 0.84 -9.72
N ALA A 194 15.15 1.99 -9.05
CA ALA A 194 14.07 2.96 -9.28
C ALA A 194 14.10 3.47 -10.73
N LEU A 195 15.28 3.77 -11.27
CA LEU A 195 15.45 4.21 -12.66
C LEU A 195 14.95 3.17 -13.68
N LEU A 196 15.15 1.87 -13.43
CA LEU A 196 14.60 0.81 -14.28
C LEU A 196 13.06 0.78 -14.22
N GLY A 197 12.49 1.02 -13.07
CA GLY A 197 11.04 1.18 -12.88
C GLY A 197 10.50 2.36 -13.70
N GLU A 198 11.13 3.54 -13.59
CA GLU A 198 10.76 4.73 -14.36
C GLU A 198 10.84 4.50 -15.88
N LEU A 199 11.90 3.83 -16.35
CA LEU A 199 12.04 3.46 -17.77
C LEU A 199 10.93 2.51 -18.24
N SER A 200 10.58 1.54 -17.42
CA SER A 200 9.49 0.59 -17.72
C SER A 200 8.15 1.32 -17.84
N ASP A 201 7.84 2.21 -16.90
CA ASP A 201 6.62 3.01 -16.92
C ASP A 201 6.56 3.92 -18.13
N LEU A 202 7.66 4.59 -18.46
CA LEU A 202 7.77 5.43 -19.65
C LEU A 202 7.56 4.64 -20.95
N CYS A 203 8.14 3.44 -21.07
CA CYS A 203 7.92 2.57 -22.22
C CYS A 203 6.46 2.12 -22.34
N ARG A 204 5.82 1.80 -21.21
CA ARG A 204 4.39 1.47 -21.17
C ARG A 204 3.55 2.64 -21.66
N ASP A 205 3.77 3.84 -21.12
CA ASP A 205 3.01 5.04 -21.44
C ASP A 205 3.14 5.41 -22.92
N MET A 206 4.36 5.32 -23.49
CA MET A 206 4.59 5.52 -24.93
C MET A 206 3.86 4.48 -25.78
N THR A 207 3.79 3.23 -25.31
CA THR A 207 3.08 2.16 -26.02
C THR A 207 1.59 2.42 -26.03
N VAL A 208 1.02 2.85 -24.91
CA VAL A 208 -0.40 3.22 -24.80
C VAL A 208 -0.71 4.42 -25.69
N MET A 209 0.11 5.48 -25.66
CA MET A 209 -0.08 6.68 -26.50
C MET A 209 -0.01 6.36 -28.00
N LYS A 210 0.80 5.38 -28.40
CA LYS A 210 0.90 4.96 -29.81
C LYS A 210 -0.29 4.09 -30.24
N ALA A 211 -0.95 3.40 -29.31
CA ALA A 211 -2.08 2.52 -29.57
C ALA A 211 -3.44 3.23 -29.51
N ALA A 212 -3.50 4.44 -28.94
CA ALA A 212 -4.68 5.30 -28.88
C ALA A 212 -4.80 6.19 -30.11
#